data_a078250fa3626604363169f3f2a0369f
#
_entry.id   a078250fa3626604363169f3f2a0369f
#
_cell.length_a   1.000
_cell.length_b   1.000
_cell.length_c   1.000
_cell.angle_alpha   90.00
_cell.angle_beta   90.00
_cell.angle_gamma   90.00
#
_symmetry.space_group_name_H-M   'P 1'
#
loop_
_entity.id
_entity.type
_entity.pdbx_description
1 polymer ?
#
loop_
_entity_poly.entity_id
_entity_poly.type
_entity_poly.pdbx_seq_one_letter_code
_entity_poly.pdbx_strand_id
1 'polypeptide(L)'
;MAQRGLDSHASSDRLHRTRRRLLLLAAMAGAAACLPQRAWGQASEMSKFDRTIRSLKIWWNHVTREPDEGDVEATDSAKFVSATPPDPHTWPSGGISLAWIGHSTFLINLEGTTILTDPVFSDKVGVDLLLTTVGPARFVPPALRAQDLPRLDLLLVSHAHMDHYDLPSLKSLPRDVPTIMARDTSEFVDGLGFSRLQELDWGQTAEVDGVRIEAVPVRHWGRRYPWDRDRGYNGLLLTKHKRSVLFAGDTAYSGELVSALKGRRPEVTILPIGGYNPYIATHASPEQAWKMFHEVGARYLVPMHWRTFRLSHERPFEPYERLAGAGNGAASRIALHTVGETWRLPG
;
A
#
# COMPACT_ATOMS: atom_id res chain seq x y z
N MET A 1 20.88 39.09 15.04
CA MET A 1 21.95 38.10 14.77
C MET A 1 21.80 36.77 15.54
N ALA A 2 20.72 36.52 16.25
CA ALA A 2 20.57 35.31 17.09
C ALA A 2 19.77 34.14 16.46
N GLN A 3 19.20 34.30 15.28
CA GLN A 3 18.32 33.28 14.66
C GLN A 3 19.06 32.31 13.70
N ARG A 4 20.28 32.61 13.26
CA ARG A 4 21.07 31.72 12.38
C ARG A 4 21.82 30.59 13.09
N GLY A 5 21.90 30.61 14.42
CA GLY A 5 22.62 29.59 15.21
C GLY A 5 21.80 28.34 15.53
N LEU A 6 20.48 28.44 15.57
CA LEU A 6 19.59 27.32 15.96
C LEU A 6 19.33 26.34 14.81
N ASP A 7 19.31 26.81 13.56
CA ASP A 7 19.08 25.95 12.39
C ASP A 7 20.27 25.07 12.01
N SER A 8 21.50 25.52 12.31
CA SER A 8 22.73 24.76 12.01
C SER A 8 22.90 23.55 12.96
N HIS A 9 22.51 23.69 14.24
CA HIS A 9 22.59 22.58 15.20
C HIS A 9 21.53 21.48 14.91
N ALA A 10 20.31 21.86 14.54
CA ALA A 10 19.25 20.91 14.18
C ALA A 10 19.56 20.14 12.88
N SER A 11 20.26 20.78 11.93
CA SER A 11 20.71 20.13 10.69
C SER A 11 21.85 19.14 10.94
N SER A 12 22.85 19.53 11.77
CA SER A 12 23.98 18.68 12.16
C SER A 12 23.53 17.44 12.92
N ASP A 13 22.61 17.60 13.85
CA ASP A 13 22.07 16.50 14.69
C ASP A 13 21.26 15.49 13.84
N ARG A 14 20.52 15.97 12.84
CA ARG A 14 19.83 15.10 11.86
C ARG A 14 20.82 14.31 11.00
N LEU A 15 21.88 14.94 10.49
CA LEU A 15 22.91 14.26 9.72
C LEU A 15 23.67 13.20 10.55
N HIS A 16 23.97 13.49 11.81
CA HIS A 16 24.61 12.53 12.72
C HIS A 16 23.73 11.33 13.04
N ARG A 17 22.43 11.54 13.28
CA ARG A 17 21.45 10.45 13.50
C ARG A 17 21.28 9.59 12.25
N THR A 18 21.26 10.19 11.08
CA THR A 18 21.17 9.48 9.80
C THR A 18 22.43 8.66 9.51
N ARG A 19 23.63 9.23 9.69
CA ARG A 19 24.90 8.50 9.56
C ARG A 19 25.01 7.33 10.54
N ARG A 20 24.63 7.53 11.80
CA ARG A 20 24.65 6.47 12.82
C ARG A 20 23.67 5.33 12.48
N ARG A 21 22.49 5.67 11.91
CA ARG A 21 21.51 4.68 11.42
C ARG A 21 22.03 3.90 10.21
N LEU A 22 22.71 4.56 9.28
CA LEU A 22 23.30 3.92 8.09
C LEU A 22 24.49 2.99 8.46
N LEU A 23 25.32 3.37 9.41
CA LEU A 23 26.41 2.52 9.91
C LEU A 23 25.90 1.31 10.68
N LEU A 24 24.81 1.45 11.45
CA LEU A 24 24.12 0.35 12.10
C LEU A 24 23.47 -0.59 11.08
N LEU A 25 22.89 -0.06 10.00
CA LEU A 25 22.33 -0.86 8.89
C LEU A 25 23.42 -1.68 8.18
N ALA A 26 24.54 -1.08 7.86
CA ALA A 26 25.67 -1.76 7.21
C ALA A 26 26.29 -2.83 8.13
N ALA A 27 26.46 -2.53 9.42
CA ALA A 27 26.96 -3.49 10.41
C ALA A 27 25.99 -4.66 10.65
N MET A 28 24.67 -4.40 10.67
CA MET A 28 23.64 -5.43 10.85
C MET A 28 23.48 -6.29 9.60
N ALA A 29 23.61 -5.73 8.40
CA ALA A 29 23.62 -6.48 7.15
C ALA A 29 24.85 -7.42 7.06
N GLY A 30 26.03 -6.95 7.47
CA GLY A 30 27.23 -7.78 7.57
C GLY A 30 27.10 -8.92 8.59
N ALA A 31 26.51 -8.66 9.76
CA ALA A 31 26.26 -9.68 10.78
C ALA A 31 25.23 -10.75 10.34
N ALA A 32 24.19 -10.34 9.58
CA ALA A 32 23.17 -11.27 9.07
C ALA A 32 23.72 -12.23 8.00
N ALA A 33 24.70 -11.80 7.22
CA ALA A 33 25.33 -12.62 6.18
C ALA A 33 26.26 -13.72 6.76
N CYS A 34 26.74 -13.58 8.00
CA CYS A 34 27.71 -14.47 8.62
C CYS A 34 27.12 -15.58 9.51
N LEU A 35 25.78 -15.67 9.66
CA LEU A 35 25.16 -16.66 10.54
C LEU A 35 24.92 -18.00 9.83
N PRO A 36 25.34 -19.15 10.42
CA PRO A 36 25.18 -20.47 9.81
C PRO A 36 23.70 -20.88 9.77
N GLN A 37 23.31 -21.55 8.68
CA GLN A 37 21.93 -22.00 8.39
C GLN A 37 21.34 -23.02 9.40
N ARG A 38 22.16 -23.59 10.29
CA ARG A 38 21.74 -24.67 11.21
C ARG A 38 21.02 -24.23 12.50
N ALA A 39 20.86 -22.92 12.75
CA ALA A 39 20.24 -22.39 13.98
C ALA A 39 18.69 -22.31 13.93
N TRP A 40 18.03 -22.97 12.98
CA TRP A 40 16.63 -22.70 12.64
C TRP A 40 15.61 -23.77 13.12
N GLY A 41 16.00 -24.61 14.04
CA GLY A 41 15.11 -25.62 14.63
C GLY A 41 14.41 -25.13 15.88
N GLN A 42 13.09 -25.09 15.86
CA GLN A 42 12.10 -24.83 16.92
C GLN A 42 11.68 -23.37 17.14
N ALA A 43 10.44 -23.09 16.73
CA ALA A 43 9.85 -21.74 16.68
C ALA A 43 9.27 -21.23 18.02
N SER A 44 9.39 -21.94 19.13
CA SER A 44 8.70 -21.62 20.38
C SER A 44 9.42 -20.68 21.34
N GLU A 45 10.73 -20.40 21.15
CA GLU A 45 11.51 -19.57 22.07
C GLU A 45 12.50 -18.60 21.37
N MET A 46 12.17 -18.07 20.22
CA MET A 46 13.04 -17.07 19.57
C MET A 46 13.09 -15.79 20.39
N SER A 47 14.31 -15.33 20.76
CA SER A 47 14.54 -14.04 21.40
C SER A 47 14.05 -12.89 20.50
N LYS A 48 13.83 -11.69 21.09
CA LYS A 48 13.51 -10.49 20.29
C LYS A 48 14.60 -10.20 19.25
N PHE A 49 15.86 -10.48 19.60
CA PHE A 49 17.02 -10.32 18.74
C PHE A 49 16.95 -11.26 17.52
N ASP A 50 16.67 -12.57 17.74
CA ASP A 50 16.57 -13.55 16.67
C ASP A 50 15.44 -13.20 15.69
N ARG A 51 14.29 -12.72 16.20
CA ARG A 51 13.18 -12.24 15.36
C ARG A 51 13.60 -11.07 14.49
N THR A 52 14.34 -10.11 15.06
CA THR A 52 14.83 -8.94 14.32
C THR A 52 15.82 -9.34 13.22
N ILE A 53 16.79 -10.23 13.55
CA ILE A 53 17.76 -10.74 12.56
C ILE A 53 17.05 -11.52 11.44
N ARG A 54 16.08 -12.36 11.79
CA ARG A 54 15.28 -13.08 10.78
C ARG A 54 14.54 -12.12 9.86
N SER A 55 13.87 -11.11 10.42
CA SER A 55 13.16 -10.08 9.64
C SER A 55 14.10 -9.32 8.72
N LEU A 56 15.29 -8.93 9.21
CA LEU A 56 16.32 -8.27 8.42
C LEU A 56 16.81 -9.16 7.27
N LYS A 57 17.05 -10.45 7.51
CA LYS A 57 17.49 -11.40 6.48
C LYS A 57 16.41 -11.63 5.41
N ILE A 58 15.16 -11.78 5.82
CA ILE A 58 14.02 -11.89 4.91
C ILE A 58 13.93 -10.62 4.06
N TRP A 59 13.97 -9.46 4.71
CA TRP A 59 13.93 -8.16 4.04
C TRP A 59 15.11 -8.00 3.07
N TRP A 60 16.35 -8.30 3.49
CA TRP A 60 17.54 -8.21 2.65
C TRP A 60 17.46 -9.10 1.41
N ASN A 61 17.10 -10.36 1.58
CA ASN A 61 16.92 -11.28 0.47
C ASN A 61 15.85 -10.80 -0.50
N HIS A 62 14.84 -10.13 0.00
CA HIS A 62 13.76 -9.58 -0.80
C HIS A 62 14.22 -8.39 -1.65
N VAL A 63 14.95 -7.44 -1.04
CA VAL A 63 15.44 -6.23 -1.71
C VAL A 63 16.61 -6.46 -2.66
N THR A 64 17.38 -7.54 -2.46
CA THR A 64 18.58 -7.85 -3.27
C THR A 64 18.38 -9.01 -4.25
N ARG A 65 17.15 -9.51 -4.40
CA ARG A 65 16.87 -10.59 -5.33
C ARG A 65 17.11 -10.16 -6.77
N GLU A 66 17.83 -10.98 -7.52
CA GLU A 66 17.98 -10.81 -8.98
C GLU A 66 16.65 -11.07 -9.71
N PRO A 67 16.36 -10.33 -10.79
CA PRO A 67 15.20 -10.59 -11.65
C PRO A 67 15.25 -12.01 -12.21
N ASP A 68 14.10 -12.66 -12.33
CA ASP A 68 13.96 -13.97 -12.99
C ASP A 68 13.14 -13.86 -14.29
N GLU A 69 12.95 -14.99 -14.98
CA GLU A 69 12.20 -15.02 -16.25
C GLU A 69 10.76 -14.47 -16.11
N GLY A 70 10.10 -14.72 -14.99
CA GLY A 70 8.77 -14.18 -14.72
C GLY A 70 8.77 -12.65 -14.53
N ASP A 71 9.87 -12.07 -14.03
CA ASP A 71 10.02 -10.62 -13.94
C ASP A 71 10.19 -9.99 -15.32
N VAL A 72 10.91 -10.67 -16.22
CA VAL A 72 11.06 -10.25 -17.62
C VAL A 72 9.71 -10.27 -18.34
N GLU A 73 8.93 -11.33 -18.16
CA GLU A 73 7.56 -11.40 -18.71
C GLU A 73 6.67 -10.27 -18.16
N ALA A 74 6.79 -9.95 -16.88
CA ALA A 74 6.01 -8.88 -16.24
C ALA A 74 6.35 -7.48 -16.77
N THR A 75 7.58 -7.26 -17.25
CA THR A 75 8.03 -5.99 -17.84
C THR A 75 7.57 -5.76 -19.27
N ASP A 76 7.00 -6.78 -19.96
CA ASP A 76 6.35 -6.59 -21.26
C ASP A 76 5.07 -5.74 -21.07
N SER A 77 5.30 -4.44 -20.85
CA SER A 77 4.29 -3.47 -20.47
C SER A 77 3.19 -3.30 -21.52
N ALA A 78 3.49 -3.56 -22.79
CA ALA A 78 2.55 -3.35 -23.90
C ALA A 78 1.28 -4.20 -23.79
N LYS A 79 1.35 -5.35 -23.09
CA LYS A 79 0.20 -6.26 -22.93
C LYS A 79 -0.68 -5.94 -21.73
N PHE A 80 -0.22 -5.09 -20.79
CA PHE A 80 -0.78 -5.07 -19.43
C PHE A 80 -0.94 -3.67 -18.83
N VAL A 81 -0.67 -2.65 -19.62
CA VAL A 81 -1.02 -1.27 -19.30
C VAL A 81 -2.12 -0.86 -20.28
N SER A 82 -3.14 -0.17 -19.79
CA SER A 82 -4.19 0.36 -20.63
C SER A 82 -3.57 1.23 -21.74
N ALA A 83 -3.97 0.99 -22.99
CA ALA A 83 -3.51 1.78 -24.14
C ALA A 83 -3.92 3.27 -24.01
N THR A 84 -4.93 3.55 -23.21
CA THR A 84 -5.40 4.90 -22.93
C THR A 84 -5.23 5.17 -21.43
N PRO A 85 -4.43 6.16 -21.02
CA PRO A 85 -4.32 6.54 -19.63
C PRO A 85 -5.68 7.02 -19.09
N PRO A 86 -5.91 6.91 -17.77
CA PRO A 86 -7.11 7.46 -17.16
C PRO A 86 -7.25 8.95 -17.44
N ASP A 87 -8.45 9.38 -17.80
CA ASP A 87 -8.80 10.80 -17.89
C ASP A 87 -9.90 11.15 -16.86
N PRO A 88 -9.51 11.53 -15.64
CA PRO A 88 -10.44 11.85 -14.57
C PRO A 88 -11.36 13.04 -14.87
N HIS A 89 -10.98 13.92 -15.78
CA HIS A 89 -11.81 15.07 -16.18
C HIS A 89 -13.07 14.67 -16.93
N THR A 90 -13.11 13.45 -17.47
CA THR A 90 -14.29 12.89 -18.16
C THR A 90 -15.23 12.12 -17.23
N TRP A 91 -14.89 12.04 -15.95
CA TRP A 91 -15.70 11.27 -14.99
C TRP A 91 -16.96 12.06 -14.59
N PRO A 92 -18.11 11.38 -14.43
CA PRO A 92 -19.29 12.01 -13.89
C PRO A 92 -19.05 12.43 -12.44
N SER A 93 -19.64 13.53 -12.01
CA SER A 93 -19.55 13.98 -10.61
C SER A 93 -20.28 13.01 -9.64
N GLY A 94 -21.30 12.30 -10.09
CA GLY A 94 -22.04 11.33 -9.27
C GLY A 94 -21.57 9.88 -9.46
N GLY A 95 -21.89 9.02 -8.50
CA GLY A 95 -21.59 7.60 -8.53
C GLY A 95 -20.16 7.28 -8.08
N ILE A 96 -19.67 6.11 -8.52
CA ILE A 96 -18.30 5.66 -8.24
C ILE A 96 -17.55 5.47 -9.56
N SER A 97 -16.40 6.16 -9.72
CA SER A 97 -15.43 5.89 -10.77
C SER A 97 -14.08 5.57 -10.16
N LEU A 98 -13.37 4.60 -10.72
CA LEU A 98 -12.08 4.12 -10.22
C LEU A 98 -11.08 4.05 -11.37
N ALA A 99 -9.82 4.44 -11.12
CA ALA A 99 -8.69 4.11 -11.98
C ALA A 99 -7.58 3.45 -11.15
N TRP A 100 -7.04 2.35 -11.65
CA TRP A 100 -5.90 1.70 -11.03
C TRP A 100 -4.60 2.33 -11.55
N ILE A 101 -3.93 3.09 -10.69
CA ILE A 101 -2.66 3.76 -11.04
C ILE A 101 -1.47 2.79 -10.94
N GLY A 102 -1.62 1.73 -10.14
CA GLY A 102 -0.65 0.67 -9.92
C GLY A 102 -0.51 0.33 -8.44
N HIS A 103 -0.19 -0.92 -8.13
CA HIS A 103 -0.06 -1.46 -6.78
C HIS A 103 -1.34 -1.25 -5.94
N SER A 104 -1.27 -0.47 -4.89
CA SER A 104 -2.41 -0.07 -4.05
C SER A 104 -2.82 1.39 -4.25
N THR A 105 -2.27 2.03 -5.31
CA THR A 105 -2.60 3.40 -5.68
C THR A 105 -3.82 3.42 -6.60
N PHE A 106 -4.92 3.97 -6.11
CA PHE A 106 -6.15 4.20 -6.88
C PHE A 106 -6.52 5.66 -6.86
N LEU A 107 -6.99 6.15 -8.00
CA LEU A 107 -7.75 7.39 -8.07
C LEU A 107 -9.24 7.01 -8.06
N ILE A 108 -10.00 7.57 -7.13
CA ILE A 108 -11.40 7.26 -6.89
C ILE A 108 -12.20 8.55 -6.96
N ASN A 109 -13.25 8.58 -7.75
CA ASN A 109 -14.33 9.53 -7.58
C ASN A 109 -15.45 8.86 -6.79
N LEU A 110 -15.80 9.42 -5.65
CA LEU A 110 -16.93 8.99 -4.83
C LEU A 110 -17.93 10.14 -4.70
N GLU A 111 -18.99 10.12 -5.49
CA GLU A 111 -20.03 11.16 -5.45
C GLU A 111 -19.43 12.59 -5.54
N GLY A 112 -18.51 12.80 -6.48
CA GLY A 112 -17.85 14.10 -6.74
C GLY A 112 -16.62 14.38 -5.91
N THR A 113 -16.25 13.55 -4.93
CA THR A 113 -15.02 13.68 -4.15
C THR A 113 -13.91 12.88 -4.79
N THR A 114 -12.80 13.51 -5.10
CA THR A 114 -11.62 12.89 -5.71
C THR A 114 -10.64 12.43 -4.62
N ILE A 115 -10.44 11.12 -4.54
CA ILE A 115 -9.67 10.45 -3.49
C ILE A 115 -8.48 9.73 -4.11
N LEU A 116 -7.29 9.88 -3.52
CA LEU A 116 -6.10 9.10 -3.86
C LEU A 116 -5.74 8.17 -2.70
N THR A 117 -5.51 6.89 -2.99
CA THR A 117 -5.09 5.89 -1.99
C THR A 117 -3.61 5.54 -2.13
N ASP A 118 -2.93 5.30 -1.02
CA ASP A 118 -1.56 4.76 -0.91
C ASP A 118 -0.65 5.18 -2.08
N PRO A 119 -0.27 6.47 -2.18
CA PRO A 119 0.38 7.01 -3.36
C PRO A 119 1.81 6.50 -3.52
N VAL A 120 2.05 5.75 -4.60
CA VAL A 120 3.37 5.24 -4.97
C VAL A 120 3.59 5.51 -6.47
N PHE A 121 4.42 6.50 -6.78
CA PHE A 121 4.80 6.88 -8.15
C PHE A 121 6.26 6.56 -8.45
N SER A 122 7.04 6.19 -7.45
CA SER A 122 8.47 5.86 -7.57
C SER A 122 8.70 4.61 -8.42
N ASP A 123 9.83 4.57 -9.14
CA ASP A 123 10.25 3.38 -9.90
C ASP A 123 10.72 2.23 -9.02
N LYS A 124 11.05 2.53 -7.75
CA LYS A 124 11.45 1.54 -6.74
C LYS A 124 10.81 1.87 -5.42
N VAL A 125 10.44 0.84 -4.66
CA VAL A 125 9.99 0.97 -3.28
C VAL A 125 11.00 0.33 -2.34
N GLY A 126 11.26 0.96 -1.19
CA GLY A 126 12.26 0.43 -0.26
C GLY A 126 12.90 1.49 0.62
N VAL A 127 14.16 1.29 0.96
CA VAL A 127 14.92 2.21 1.81
C VAL A 127 15.66 3.24 0.97
N ASP A 128 15.37 4.51 1.21
CA ASP A 128 16.08 5.61 0.58
C ASP A 128 17.49 5.76 1.19
N LEU A 129 18.50 5.54 0.38
CA LEU A 129 19.89 5.87 0.65
C LEU A 129 20.22 7.12 -0.15
N LEU A 130 20.96 8.05 0.42
CA LEU A 130 21.33 9.40 -0.07
C LEU A 130 21.21 9.65 -1.59
N LEU A 131 21.52 8.68 -2.44
CA LEU A 131 21.54 8.80 -3.91
C LEU A 131 20.66 7.77 -4.63
N THR A 132 20.04 6.81 -3.93
CA THR A 132 19.25 5.74 -4.55
C THR A 132 18.29 5.11 -3.55
N THR A 133 17.20 4.57 -4.04
CA THR A 133 16.30 3.69 -3.27
C THR A 133 16.74 2.24 -3.46
N VAL A 134 16.96 1.52 -2.38
CA VAL A 134 17.27 0.08 -2.38
C VAL A 134 15.99 -0.69 -2.11
N GLY A 135 15.53 -1.45 -3.11
CA GLY A 135 14.32 -2.25 -3.04
C GLY A 135 13.81 -2.65 -4.42
N PRO A 136 12.70 -3.39 -4.48
CA PRO A 136 12.13 -3.88 -5.73
C PRO A 136 11.76 -2.73 -6.69
N ALA A 137 12.12 -2.94 -7.97
CA ALA A 137 11.72 -2.05 -9.05
C ALA A 137 10.30 -2.38 -9.52
N ARG A 138 9.65 -1.38 -10.12
CA ARG A 138 8.38 -1.56 -10.80
C ARG A 138 8.53 -2.42 -12.05
N PHE A 139 7.55 -3.27 -12.29
CA PHE A 139 7.38 -3.94 -13.59
C PHE A 139 6.77 -3.00 -14.63
N VAL A 140 5.84 -2.14 -14.22
CA VAL A 140 5.11 -1.23 -15.10
C VAL A 140 5.09 0.18 -14.51
N PRO A 141 5.18 1.25 -15.34
CA PRO A 141 5.10 2.61 -14.86
C PRO A 141 3.72 2.89 -14.22
N PRO A 142 3.61 3.90 -13.36
CA PRO A 142 2.31 4.35 -12.87
C PRO A 142 1.49 4.90 -14.04
N ALA A 143 0.18 4.62 -14.04
CA ALA A 143 -0.72 5.03 -15.12
C ALA A 143 -0.88 6.54 -15.26
N LEU A 144 -0.69 7.26 -14.16
CA LEU A 144 -0.59 8.72 -14.09
C LEU A 144 0.63 9.08 -13.26
N ARG A 145 1.31 10.15 -13.62
CA ARG A 145 2.34 10.77 -12.79
C ARG A 145 1.67 11.67 -11.74
N ALA A 146 2.34 11.93 -10.63
CA ALA A 146 1.79 12.80 -9.57
C ALA A 146 1.36 14.20 -10.09
N GLN A 147 2.09 14.73 -11.04
CA GLN A 147 1.81 16.04 -11.66
C GLN A 147 0.61 16.04 -12.63
N ASP A 148 0.19 14.87 -13.10
CA ASP A 148 -0.94 14.71 -14.04
C ASP A 148 -2.24 14.36 -13.29
N LEU A 149 -2.19 14.29 -11.95
CA LEU A 149 -3.37 14.04 -11.13
C LEU A 149 -4.32 15.25 -11.17
N PRO A 150 -5.64 15.02 -11.11
CA PRO A 150 -6.59 16.10 -10.90
C PRO A 150 -6.41 16.71 -9.50
N ARG A 151 -7.13 17.78 -9.21
CA ARG A 151 -7.22 18.28 -7.83
C ARG A 151 -7.73 17.14 -6.92
N LEU A 152 -7.01 16.91 -5.84
CA LEU A 152 -7.36 15.92 -4.84
C LEU A 152 -8.16 16.60 -3.70
N ASP A 153 -9.25 15.97 -3.31
CA ASP A 153 -10.07 16.39 -2.16
C ASP A 153 -9.72 15.59 -0.91
N LEU A 154 -9.14 14.38 -1.07
CA LEU A 154 -8.76 13.50 0.02
C LEU A 154 -7.58 12.60 -0.37
N LEU A 155 -6.62 12.47 0.54
CA LEU A 155 -5.51 11.52 0.46
C LEU A 155 -5.64 10.49 1.59
N LEU A 156 -5.53 9.21 1.26
CA LEU A 156 -5.60 8.10 2.19
C LEU A 156 -4.29 7.32 2.19
N VAL A 157 -3.79 6.98 3.39
CA VAL A 157 -2.63 6.11 3.57
C VAL A 157 -2.94 5.04 4.59
N SER A 158 -2.98 3.79 4.14
CA SER A 158 -3.44 2.65 4.94
C SER A 158 -2.48 2.25 6.05
N HIS A 159 -1.18 2.27 5.78
CA HIS A 159 -0.13 1.90 6.75
C HIS A 159 1.27 2.35 6.28
N ALA A 160 2.30 2.13 7.09
CA ALA A 160 3.62 2.73 6.90
C ALA A 160 4.60 1.91 6.04
N HIS A 161 4.21 0.79 5.42
CA HIS A 161 5.10 0.04 4.53
C HIS A 161 5.49 0.87 3.31
N MET A 162 6.69 0.63 2.78
CA MET A 162 7.32 1.50 1.79
C MET A 162 6.61 1.47 0.42
N ASP A 163 5.87 0.41 0.14
CA ASP A 163 5.07 0.20 -1.06
C ASP A 163 3.63 0.75 -0.96
N HIS A 164 3.29 1.36 0.19
CA HIS A 164 2.05 2.10 0.44
C HIS A 164 2.31 3.54 0.87
N TYR A 165 3.39 3.75 1.61
CA TYR A 165 3.82 5.02 2.17
C TYR A 165 5.13 5.46 1.52
N ASP A 166 5.08 5.79 0.24
CA ASP A 166 6.26 6.22 -0.52
C ASP A 166 6.56 7.69 -0.28
N LEU A 167 7.62 7.98 0.48
CA LEU A 167 7.99 9.35 0.84
C LEU A 167 8.28 10.26 -0.36
N PRO A 168 8.98 9.80 -1.43
CA PRO A 168 9.13 10.59 -2.64
C PRO A 168 7.79 10.99 -3.28
N SER A 169 6.85 10.05 -3.34
CA SER A 169 5.51 10.30 -3.88
C SER A 169 4.75 11.29 -3.01
N LEU A 170 4.71 11.10 -1.70
CA LEU A 170 4.08 12.04 -0.77
C LEU A 170 4.69 13.44 -0.88
N LYS A 171 6.00 13.55 -1.11
CA LYS A 171 6.69 14.83 -1.34
C LYS A 171 6.26 15.54 -2.64
N SER A 172 5.69 14.86 -3.59
CA SER A 172 5.25 15.44 -4.87
C SER A 172 3.80 15.92 -4.85
N LEU A 173 3.03 15.58 -3.80
CA LEU A 173 1.61 15.91 -3.69
C LEU A 173 1.37 17.30 -3.04
N PRO A 174 0.21 17.94 -3.28
CA PRO A 174 -0.19 19.18 -2.61
C PRO A 174 -0.24 19.01 -1.09
N ARG A 175 0.14 20.06 -0.34
CA ARG A 175 0.25 20.04 1.14
C ARG A 175 -1.04 20.38 1.86
N ASP A 176 -1.98 20.99 1.16
CA ASP A 176 -3.28 21.42 1.68
C ASP A 176 -4.37 20.37 1.51
N VAL A 177 -4.07 19.24 0.83
CA VAL A 177 -5.02 18.14 0.69
C VAL A 177 -5.27 17.49 2.05
N PRO A 178 -6.55 17.33 2.46
CA PRO A 178 -6.89 16.55 3.64
C PRO A 178 -6.32 15.14 3.54
N THR A 179 -5.60 14.72 4.56
CA THR A 179 -4.86 13.46 4.56
C THR A 179 -5.24 12.62 5.77
N ILE A 180 -5.72 11.42 5.53
CA ILE A 180 -6.03 10.44 6.58
C ILE A 180 -4.98 9.34 6.52
N MET A 181 -4.37 9.06 7.66
CA MET A 181 -3.31 8.06 7.82
C MET A 181 -3.63 7.10 8.96
N ALA A 182 -2.93 5.98 9.00
CA ALA A 182 -3.01 5.09 10.16
C ALA A 182 -2.27 5.69 11.38
N ARG A 183 -2.66 5.26 12.57
CA ARG A 183 -2.11 5.70 13.87
C ARG A 183 -0.57 5.61 13.90
N ASP A 184 0.08 6.62 14.44
CA ASP A 184 1.53 6.71 14.62
C ASP A 184 2.36 6.70 13.30
N THR A 185 1.79 7.15 12.17
CA THR A 185 2.50 7.17 10.88
C THR A 185 2.79 8.60 10.39
N SER A 186 2.14 9.61 10.92
CA SER A 186 2.30 11.01 10.50
C SER A 186 3.71 11.55 10.71
N GLU A 187 4.44 11.03 11.69
CA GLU A 187 5.82 11.47 11.98
C GLU A 187 6.79 11.28 10.79
N PHE A 188 6.49 10.39 9.84
CA PHE A 188 7.33 10.20 8.65
C PHE A 188 7.21 11.36 7.66
N VAL A 189 6.14 12.15 7.73
CA VAL A 189 5.92 13.34 6.91
C VAL A 189 6.07 14.64 7.71
N ASP A 190 6.53 14.55 8.96
CA ASP A 190 6.87 15.72 9.74
C ASP A 190 7.88 16.59 8.98
N GLY A 191 7.59 17.89 8.88
CA GLY A 191 8.40 18.84 8.14
C GLY A 191 8.14 18.87 6.62
N LEU A 192 7.24 18.02 6.08
CA LEU A 192 6.78 18.16 4.70
C LEU A 192 5.70 19.24 4.53
N GLY A 193 5.06 19.69 5.63
CA GLY A 193 4.11 20.79 5.62
C GLY A 193 2.67 20.39 5.29
N PHE A 194 2.28 19.13 5.47
CA PHE A 194 0.86 18.75 5.38
C PHE A 194 0.06 19.47 6.45
N SER A 195 -0.91 20.30 6.04
CA SER A 195 -1.64 21.19 6.94
C SER A 195 -2.93 20.59 7.52
N ARG A 196 -3.46 19.53 6.89
CA ARG A 196 -4.75 18.91 7.25
C ARG A 196 -4.59 17.40 7.40
N LEU A 197 -3.77 16.96 8.38
CA LEU A 197 -3.44 15.58 8.61
C LEU A 197 -4.18 15.05 9.84
N GLN A 198 -4.81 13.88 9.71
CA GLN A 198 -5.47 13.17 10.82
C GLN A 198 -5.08 11.69 10.77
N GLU A 199 -4.76 11.14 11.93
CA GLU A 199 -4.55 9.71 12.11
C GLU A 199 -5.81 9.04 12.62
N LEU A 200 -6.04 7.81 12.15
CA LEU A 200 -7.13 6.96 12.63
C LEU A 200 -6.61 5.61 13.12
N ASP A 201 -7.22 5.11 14.18
CA ASP A 201 -7.12 3.72 14.64
C ASP A 201 -8.46 3.00 14.42
N TRP A 202 -8.48 1.69 14.50
CA TRP A 202 -9.67 0.87 14.24
C TRP A 202 -10.89 1.36 15.05
N GLY A 203 -12.03 1.47 14.37
CA GLY A 203 -13.28 1.97 14.93
C GLY A 203 -13.39 3.48 14.95
N GLN A 204 -12.29 4.22 14.71
CA GLN A 204 -12.35 5.67 14.60
C GLN A 204 -12.84 6.12 13.22
N THR A 205 -13.37 7.33 13.15
CA THR A 205 -13.94 7.92 11.94
C THR A 205 -13.48 9.34 11.73
N ALA A 206 -13.40 9.74 10.47
CA ALA A 206 -13.24 11.11 10.03
C ALA A 206 -14.29 11.45 8.98
N GLU A 207 -14.48 12.75 8.72
CA GLU A 207 -15.32 13.24 7.64
C GLU A 207 -14.59 14.30 6.84
N VAL A 208 -14.55 14.13 5.52
CA VAL A 208 -13.92 15.06 4.59
C VAL A 208 -14.81 15.19 3.37
N ASP A 209 -15.23 16.39 3.02
CA ASP A 209 -16.08 16.71 1.86
C ASP A 209 -17.33 15.79 1.76
N GLY A 210 -17.97 15.54 2.92
CA GLY A 210 -19.13 14.66 3.02
C GLY A 210 -18.84 13.16 2.87
N VAL A 211 -17.58 12.77 2.69
CA VAL A 211 -17.13 11.37 2.78
C VAL A 211 -16.87 11.04 4.23
N ARG A 212 -17.61 10.09 4.77
CA ARG A 212 -17.30 9.44 6.04
C ARG A 212 -16.25 8.36 5.80
N ILE A 213 -15.15 8.46 6.49
CA ILE A 213 -14.02 7.52 6.48
C ILE A 213 -14.05 6.77 7.82
N GLU A 214 -14.17 5.45 7.80
CA GLU A 214 -14.13 4.61 8.99
C GLU A 214 -12.93 3.65 8.88
N ALA A 215 -12.03 3.70 9.87
CA ALA A 215 -10.93 2.76 9.97
C ALA A 215 -11.45 1.41 10.49
N VAL A 216 -11.28 0.35 9.72
CA VAL A 216 -11.75 -1.01 10.02
C VAL A 216 -10.58 -1.95 10.25
N PRO A 217 -10.75 -2.99 11.11
CA PRO A 217 -9.68 -3.92 11.41
C PRO A 217 -9.31 -4.77 10.20
N VAL A 218 -8.01 -4.97 10.02
CA VAL A 218 -7.41 -5.85 9.02
C VAL A 218 -6.36 -6.74 9.65
N ARG A 219 -5.92 -7.78 8.98
CA ARG A 219 -4.91 -8.69 9.50
C ARG A 219 -3.57 -8.47 8.80
N HIS A 220 -2.78 -7.56 9.35
CA HIS A 220 -1.49 -7.15 8.82
C HIS A 220 -0.54 -6.73 9.94
N TRP A 221 0.41 -5.83 9.67
CA TRP A 221 1.34 -5.22 10.62
C TRP A 221 1.77 -3.84 10.10
N GLY A 222 2.17 -2.91 10.99
CA GLY A 222 2.35 -1.50 10.63
C GLY A 222 3.78 -0.97 10.75
N ARG A 223 4.78 -1.79 11.13
CA ARG A 223 6.17 -1.33 11.27
C ARG A 223 6.78 -0.99 9.91
N ARG A 224 7.34 0.21 9.76
CA ARG A 224 8.05 0.58 8.53
C ARG A 224 9.41 -0.11 8.40
N TYR A 225 10.09 -0.34 9.52
CA TYR A 225 11.41 -0.98 9.59
C TYR A 225 11.40 -2.13 10.61
N PRO A 226 12.29 -3.12 10.48
CA PRO A 226 12.33 -4.25 11.43
C PRO A 226 12.57 -3.84 12.89
N TRP A 227 13.19 -2.69 13.12
CA TRP A 227 13.47 -2.11 14.44
C TRP A 227 12.48 -1.03 14.88
N ASP A 228 11.47 -0.77 14.05
CA ASP A 228 10.45 0.24 14.34
C ASP A 228 9.49 -0.22 15.44
N ARG A 229 8.77 0.74 16.02
CA ARG A 229 7.66 0.47 16.95
C ARG A 229 6.44 -0.05 16.19
N ASP A 230 5.49 -0.61 16.91
CA ASP A 230 4.21 -0.98 16.35
C ASP A 230 3.43 0.28 15.97
N ARG A 231 2.92 0.33 14.75
CA ARG A 231 2.11 1.41 14.18
C ARG A 231 0.77 0.88 13.72
N GLY A 232 -0.20 1.79 13.54
CA GLY A 232 -1.48 1.44 12.98
C GLY A 232 -1.39 0.92 11.53
N TYR A 233 -2.39 0.17 11.16
CA TYR A 233 -2.64 -0.31 9.80
C TYR A 233 -4.14 -0.53 9.66
N ASN A 234 -4.73 0.02 8.60
CA ASN A 234 -6.18 0.15 8.48
C ASN A 234 -6.69 -0.36 7.14
N GLY A 235 -7.85 -1.05 7.18
CA GLY A 235 -8.81 -0.93 6.10
C GLY A 235 -9.61 0.36 6.29
N LEU A 236 -10.10 0.94 5.20
CA LEU A 236 -10.85 2.19 5.22
C LEU A 236 -12.18 1.99 4.47
N LEU A 237 -13.29 2.06 5.20
CA LEU A 237 -14.62 2.09 4.62
C LEU A 237 -15.01 3.54 4.34
N LEU A 238 -15.18 3.88 3.08
CA LEU A 238 -15.56 5.19 2.59
C LEU A 238 -17.04 5.18 2.27
N THR A 239 -17.78 6.15 2.79
CA THR A 239 -19.23 6.26 2.53
C THR A 239 -19.59 7.72 2.23
N LYS A 240 -20.26 7.96 1.11
CA LYS A 240 -20.87 9.26 0.79
C LYS A 240 -22.25 9.01 0.21
N HIS A 241 -23.28 9.66 0.75
CA HIS A 241 -24.68 9.42 0.45
C HIS A 241 -25.05 7.93 0.59
N LYS A 242 -25.40 7.27 -0.52
CA LYS A 242 -25.74 5.84 -0.55
C LYS A 242 -24.61 4.99 -1.14
N ARG A 243 -23.47 5.58 -1.45
CA ARG A 243 -22.34 4.91 -2.09
C ARG A 243 -21.27 4.54 -1.07
N SER A 244 -20.66 3.39 -1.25
CA SER A 244 -19.59 2.95 -0.37
C SER A 244 -18.50 2.16 -1.09
N VAL A 245 -17.26 2.42 -0.69
CA VAL A 245 -16.05 1.75 -1.18
C VAL A 245 -15.25 1.29 0.03
N LEU A 246 -14.92 0.01 0.09
CA LEU A 246 -13.91 -0.49 1.02
C LEU A 246 -12.55 -0.50 0.32
N PHE A 247 -11.61 0.23 0.86
CA PHE A 247 -10.19 0.10 0.57
C PHE A 247 -9.53 -0.66 1.72
N ALA A 248 -9.17 -1.92 1.50
CA ALA A 248 -8.72 -2.77 2.60
C ALA A 248 -7.29 -2.48 3.07
N GLY A 249 -6.46 -1.77 2.28
CA GLY A 249 -5.02 -1.81 2.53
C GLY A 249 -4.51 -3.25 2.45
N ASP A 250 -3.38 -3.55 3.06
CA ASP A 250 -2.89 -4.91 3.12
C ASP A 250 -3.58 -5.72 4.22
N THR A 251 -3.94 -6.95 3.88
CA THR A 251 -4.56 -7.88 4.82
C THR A 251 -4.41 -9.33 4.38
N ALA A 252 -4.18 -10.23 5.32
CA ALA A 252 -4.51 -11.64 5.16
C ALA A 252 -6.04 -11.82 5.22
N TYR A 253 -6.52 -13.06 5.07
CA TYR A 253 -7.91 -13.36 5.40
C TYR A 253 -8.20 -12.94 6.86
N SER A 254 -9.20 -12.05 7.03
CA SER A 254 -9.55 -11.47 8.32
C SER A 254 -11.05 -11.65 8.63
N GLY A 255 -11.33 -12.50 9.61
CA GLY A 255 -12.68 -12.63 10.14
C GLY A 255 -13.14 -11.38 10.90
N GLU A 256 -12.20 -10.58 11.42
CA GLU A 256 -12.46 -9.30 12.09
C GLU A 256 -12.95 -8.26 11.08
N LEU A 257 -12.30 -8.15 9.90
CA LEU A 257 -12.77 -7.32 8.80
C LEU A 257 -14.18 -7.69 8.37
N VAL A 258 -14.41 -8.99 8.15
CA VAL A 258 -15.74 -9.51 7.74
C VAL A 258 -16.80 -9.16 8.80
N SER A 259 -16.47 -9.32 10.08
CA SER A 259 -17.38 -9.02 11.19
C SER A 259 -17.67 -7.52 11.31
N ALA A 260 -16.66 -6.66 11.17
CA ALA A 260 -16.81 -5.21 11.21
C ALA A 260 -17.70 -4.69 10.07
N LEU A 261 -17.69 -5.37 8.92
CA LEU A 261 -18.46 -4.99 7.74
C LEU A 261 -19.79 -5.72 7.61
N LYS A 262 -20.16 -6.54 8.59
CA LYS A 262 -21.43 -7.32 8.55
C LYS A 262 -22.64 -6.39 8.34
N GLY A 263 -23.38 -6.64 7.26
CA GLY A 263 -24.56 -5.86 6.89
C GLY A 263 -24.28 -4.52 6.18
N ARG A 264 -23.01 -4.08 6.09
CA ARG A 264 -22.64 -2.82 5.40
C ARG A 264 -22.73 -2.95 3.87
N ARG A 265 -22.38 -4.11 3.31
CA ARG A 265 -22.44 -4.47 1.88
C ARG A 265 -21.87 -3.38 0.96
N PRO A 266 -20.56 -3.06 1.03
CA PRO A 266 -19.99 -2.03 0.18
C PRO A 266 -20.23 -2.37 -1.29
N GLU A 267 -20.46 -1.34 -2.12
CA GLU A 267 -20.64 -1.55 -3.55
C GLU A 267 -19.36 -2.02 -4.21
N VAL A 268 -18.23 -1.48 -3.76
CA VAL A 268 -16.89 -1.85 -4.25
C VAL A 268 -15.99 -2.22 -3.07
N THR A 269 -15.27 -3.30 -3.24
CA THR A 269 -14.24 -3.74 -2.28
C THR A 269 -12.92 -3.87 -3.00
N ILE A 270 -11.92 -3.09 -2.59
CA ILE A 270 -10.56 -3.14 -3.12
C ILE A 270 -9.74 -4.01 -2.16
N LEU A 271 -9.32 -5.21 -2.61
CA LEU A 271 -8.64 -6.21 -1.80
C LEU A 271 -7.29 -6.62 -2.39
N PRO A 272 -6.26 -6.84 -1.55
CA PRO A 272 -4.99 -7.39 -2.01
C PRO A 272 -5.16 -8.85 -2.45
N ILE A 273 -4.49 -9.21 -3.55
CA ILE A 273 -4.45 -10.58 -4.07
C ILE A 273 -3.03 -11.10 -4.30
N GLY A 274 -2.01 -10.29 -4.04
CA GLY A 274 -0.59 -10.63 -4.16
C GLY A 274 0.14 -10.53 -2.82
N GLY A 275 1.42 -10.93 -2.80
CA GLY A 275 2.22 -10.91 -1.58
C GLY A 275 2.03 -12.13 -0.67
N TYR A 276 1.27 -13.15 -1.06
CA TYR A 276 0.90 -14.26 -0.18
C TYR A 276 1.96 -15.36 -0.06
N ASN A 277 2.87 -15.51 -1.02
CA ASN A 277 3.88 -16.58 -0.99
C ASN A 277 5.28 -16.04 -0.63
N PRO A 278 5.78 -16.23 0.59
CA PRO A 278 5.28 -17.10 1.66
C PRO A 278 4.45 -16.37 2.75
N TYR A 279 4.02 -15.14 2.51
CA TYR A 279 3.49 -14.26 3.56
C TYR A 279 1.98 -14.38 3.78
N ILE A 280 1.41 -15.58 3.59
CA ILE A 280 -0.03 -15.88 3.73
C ILE A 280 -0.63 -15.47 5.11
N ALA A 281 0.19 -15.33 6.14
CA ALA A 281 -0.25 -14.88 7.46
C ALA A 281 -0.61 -13.39 7.52
N THR A 282 -0.14 -12.59 6.54
CA THR A 282 -0.29 -11.13 6.47
C THR A 282 -0.83 -10.63 5.13
N HIS A 283 -0.92 -11.51 4.11
CA HIS A 283 -1.46 -11.20 2.78
C HIS A 283 -2.40 -12.30 2.34
N ALA A 284 -3.59 -11.94 1.88
CA ALA A 284 -4.57 -12.90 1.41
C ALA A 284 -4.15 -13.55 0.08
N SER A 285 -4.38 -14.85 -0.05
CA SER A 285 -4.38 -15.47 -1.37
C SER A 285 -5.57 -14.99 -2.20
N PRO A 286 -5.53 -15.13 -3.53
CA PRO A 286 -6.67 -14.75 -4.38
C PRO A 286 -8.00 -15.40 -3.96
N GLU A 287 -7.98 -16.68 -3.57
CA GLU A 287 -9.14 -17.42 -3.10
C GLU A 287 -9.65 -16.88 -1.75
N GLN A 288 -8.73 -16.47 -0.87
CA GLN A 288 -9.09 -15.85 0.40
C GLN A 288 -9.69 -14.45 0.19
N ALA A 289 -9.14 -13.66 -0.74
CA ALA A 289 -9.72 -12.38 -1.12
C ALA A 289 -11.12 -12.55 -1.71
N TRP A 290 -11.30 -13.53 -2.60
CA TRP A 290 -12.60 -13.89 -3.15
C TRP A 290 -13.61 -14.30 -2.06
N LYS A 291 -13.16 -15.09 -1.09
CA LYS A 291 -13.98 -15.48 0.07
C LYS A 291 -14.39 -14.27 0.89
N MET A 292 -13.45 -13.38 1.27
CA MET A 292 -13.75 -12.15 2.02
C MET A 292 -14.75 -11.26 1.26
N PHE A 293 -14.57 -11.08 -0.04
CA PHE A 293 -15.47 -10.34 -0.89
C PHE A 293 -16.92 -10.83 -0.79
N HIS A 294 -17.12 -12.15 -0.80
CA HIS A 294 -18.46 -12.75 -0.62
C HIS A 294 -19.00 -12.57 0.79
N GLU A 295 -18.18 -12.77 1.80
CA GLU A 295 -18.59 -12.69 3.20
C GLU A 295 -18.97 -11.26 3.62
N VAL A 296 -18.27 -10.23 3.12
CA VAL A 296 -18.67 -8.82 3.33
C VAL A 296 -19.90 -8.44 2.49
N GLY A 297 -20.28 -9.26 1.52
CA GLY A 297 -21.45 -9.04 0.68
C GLY A 297 -21.31 -7.88 -0.31
N ALA A 298 -20.08 -7.57 -0.73
CA ALA A 298 -19.82 -6.51 -1.69
C ALA A 298 -20.35 -6.84 -3.09
N ARG A 299 -20.64 -5.82 -3.90
CA ARG A 299 -21.17 -6.00 -5.25
C ARG A 299 -20.06 -6.25 -6.27
N TYR A 300 -18.93 -5.52 -6.17
CA TYR A 300 -17.77 -5.62 -7.06
C TYR A 300 -16.47 -5.75 -6.27
N LEU A 301 -15.56 -6.58 -6.79
CA LEU A 301 -14.20 -6.76 -6.31
C LEU A 301 -13.23 -6.07 -7.26
N VAL A 302 -12.35 -5.24 -6.71
CA VAL A 302 -11.20 -4.66 -7.41
C VAL A 302 -9.93 -5.27 -6.82
N PRO A 303 -9.16 -6.05 -7.59
CA PRO A 303 -7.92 -6.63 -7.11
C PRO A 303 -6.79 -5.60 -7.07
N MET A 304 -6.01 -5.59 -5.98
CA MET A 304 -4.82 -4.76 -5.83
C MET A 304 -3.61 -5.54 -5.33
N HIS A 305 -2.47 -4.87 -5.18
CA HIS A 305 -1.24 -5.40 -4.58
C HIS A 305 -0.64 -6.57 -5.37
N TRP A 306 -0.71 -6.55 -6.67
CA TRP A 306 -0.15 -7.58 -7.55
C TRP A 306 0.49 -6.94 -8.77
N ARG A 307 1.42 -7.65 -9.42
CA ARG A 307 2.04 -7.31 -10.71
C ARG A 307 2.72 -5.92 -10.81
N THR A 308 2.77 -5.10 -9.79
CA THR A 308 3.42 -3.78 -9.86
C THR A 308 4.85 -3.83 -9.36
N PHE A 309 5.07 -4.50 -8.25
CA PHE A 309 6.39 -4.76 -7.66
C PHE A 309 6.53 -6.23 -7.32
N ARG A 310 7.77 -6.74 -7.37
CA ARG A 310 8.05 -8.09 -6.91
C ARG A 310 8.27 -8.09 -5.40
N LEU A 311 7.22 -8.37 -4.66
CA LEU A 311 7.26 -8.38 -3.19
C LEU A 311 7.24 -9.80 -2.60
N SER A 312 7.14 -10.84 -3.44
CA SER A 312 6.89 -12.23 -3.04
C SER A 312 7.36 -13.22 -4.10
N HIS A 313 7.03 -14.50 -3.93
CA HIS A 313 7.55 -15.57 -4.77
C HIS A 313 6.58 -16.06 -5.85
N GLU A 314 5.30 -15.67 -5.81
CA GLU A 314 4.34 -15.96 -6.87
C GLU A 314 4.74 -15.28 -8.20
N ARG A 315 4.39 -15.92 -9.33
CA ARG A 315 4.57 -15.29 -10.65
C ARG A 315 3.69 -14.04 -10.75
N PRO A 316 4.12 -13.01 -11.47
CA PRO A 316 3.41 -11.71 -11.51
C PRO A 316 1.94 -11.79 -11.94
N PHE A 317 1.55 -12.76 -12.77
CA PHE A 317 0.17 -12.94 -13.25
C PHE A 317 -0.63 -13.96 -12.46
N GLU A 318 0.04 -14.85 -11.75
CA GLU A 318 -0.58 -15.92 -10.96
C GLU A 318 -1.71 -15.41 -10.04
N PRO A 319 -1.57 -14.28 -9.33
CA PRO A 319 -2.64 -13.81 -8.46
C PRO A 319 -3.96 -13.56 -9.20
N TYR A 320 -3.91 -12.94 -10.38
CA TYR A 320 -5.13 -12.67 -11.14
C TYR A 320 -5.71 -13.94 -11.79
N GLU A 321 -4.87 -14.82 -12.32
CA GLU A 321 -5.29 -16.10 -12.88
C GLU A 321 -6.06 -16.93 -11.83
N ARG A 322 -5.53 -16.98 -10.60
CA ARG A 322 -6.17 -17.70 -9.48
C ARG A 322 -7.45 -17.00 -9.01
N LEU A 323 -7.48 -15.66 -8.99
CA LEU A 323 -8.71 -14.93 -8.66
C LEU A 323 -9.80 -15.20 -9.69
N ALA A 324 -9.47 -15.16 -10.98
CA ALA A 324 -10.40 -15.46 -12.06
C ALA A 324 -10.93 -16.91 -11.96
N GLY A 325 -10.04 -17.85 -11.62
CA GLY A 325 -10.41 -19.24 -11.35
C GLY A 325 -11.35 -19.41 -10.15
N ALA A 326 -11.06 -18.70 -9.03
CA ALA A 326 -11.93 -18.69 -7.86
C ALA A 326 -13.30 -18.06 -8.16
N GLY A 327 -13.33 -17.08 -9.05
CA GLY A 327 -14.56 -16.39 -9.48
C GLY A 327 -15.49 -17.19 -10.36
N ASN A 328 -15.14 -18.37 -10.81
CA ASN A 328 -15.81 -19.33 -11.67
C ASN A 328 -17.27 -18.96 -12.07
N GLY A 329 -17.44 -18.27 -13.21
CA GLY A 329 -18.74 -17.78 -13.71
C GLY A 329 -19.20 -16.41 -13.17
N ALA A 330 -18.50 -15.81 -12.20
CA ALA A 330 -18.80 -14.48 -11.66
C ALA A 330 -17.70 -13.44 -12.00
N ALA A 331 -16.93 -13.66 -13.08
CA ALA A 331 -15.87 -12.76 -13.54
C ALA A 331 -16.37 -11.32 -13.79
N SER A 332 -17.64 -11.13 -14.14
CA SER A 332 -18.26 -9.80 -14.29
C SER A 332 -18.31 -8.97 -12.99
N ARG A 333 -18.08 -9.60 -11.85
CA ARG A 333 -17.97 -8.91 -10.55
C ARG A 333 -16.55 -8.50 -10.20
N ILE A 334 -15.55 -8.92 -10.97
CA ILE A 334 -14.15 -8.47 -10.84
C ILE A 334 -13.98 -7.28 -11.77
N ALA A 335 -13.69 -6.12 -11.19
CA ALA A 335 -13.48 -4.89 -11.91
C ALA A 335 -12.01 -4.47 -11.82
N LEU A 336 -11.49 -3.85 -12.88
CA LEU A 336 -10.10 -3.40 -13.00
C LEU A 336 -9.06 -4.53 -12.87
N HIS A 337 -8.43 -4.90 -13.96
CA HIS A 337 -7.40 -5.93 -13.99
C HIS A 337 -6.13 -5.47 -14.75
N THR A 338 -6.13 -4.24 -15.24
CA THR A 338 -5.03 -3.66 -16.00
C THR A 338 -4.65 -2.31 -15.41
N VAL A 339 -3.36 -2.04 -15.21
CA VAL A 339 -2.87 -0.73 -14.77
C VAL A 339 -3.29 0.33 -15.80
N GLY A 340 -3.89 1.41 -15.35
CA GLY A 340 -4.43 2.47 -16.21
C GLY A 340 -5.88 2.22 -16.66
N GLU A 341 -6.45 1.08 -16.36
CA GLU A 341 -7.87 0.85 -16.64
C GLU A 341 -8.74 1.74 -15.75
N THR A 342 -9.80 2.26 -16.34
CA THR A 342 -10.86 3.02 -15.65
C THR A 342 -12.14 2.20 -15.63
N TRP A 343 -12.76 2.12 -14.48
CA TRP A 343 -14.04 1.46 -14.29
C TRP A 343 -15.04 2.40 -13.63
N ARG A 344 -16.29 2.25 -13.98
CA ARG A 344 -17.41 3.00 -13.41
C ARG A 344 -18.48 2.03 -12.90
N LEU A 345 -19.03 2.33 -11.73
CA LEU A 345 -20.11 1.53 -11.16
C LEU A 345 -21.29 1.54 -12.13
N PRO A 346 -21.74 0.36 -12.61
CA PRO A 346 -22.96 0.27 -13.41
C PRO A 346 -24.19 0.75 -12.62
N GLY A 347 -25.05 1.50 -13.31
CA GLY A 347 -26.27 2.09 -12.76
C GLY A 347 -27.28 1.06 -12.21
#